data_d9c5033fe880f88f7a67ceedf610fdbf
#
_entry.id   d9c5033fe880f88f7a67ceedf610fdbf
#
_cell.length_a   1.000
_cell.length_b   1.000
_cell.length_c   1.000
_cell.angle_alpha   90.00
_cell.angle_beta   90.00
_cell.angle_gamma   90.00
#
_symmetry.space_group_name_H-M   'P 1'
#
loop_
_entity.id
_entity.type
_entity.pdbx_description
1 polymer ?
#
loop_
_entity_poly.entity_id
_entity_poly.type
_entity_poly.pdbx_seq_one_letter_code
_entity_poly.pdbx_strand_id
1 'polypeptide(L)'
;MQVRGKKRRTEIARALATDPKFVLLDEPFAGVDPIAVEDIQSIVADLKKRNIGVLITDHNVQETLSITDRAYLLFEGKILKSGSAEDLANDEQVRKVYLGQNFVLRK
;
A
#
# COMPACT_ATOMS: atom_id res chain seq x y z
N MET A 1 -14.50 -4.22 -1.80
CA MET A 1 -14.09 -5.43 -2.53
C MET A 1 -12.62 -5.73 -2.29
N GLN A 2 -12.29 -6.99 -2.16
CA GLN A 2 -10.94 -7.43 -1.83
C GLN A 2 -10.25 -8.03 -3.05
N VAL A 3 -8.98 -7.68 -3.25
CA VAL A 3 -8.16 -8.17 -4.36
C VAL A 3 -6.91 -8.84 -3.81
N ARG A 4 -6.58 -10.03 -4.30
CA ARG A 4 -5.42 -10.81 -3.84
C ARG A 4 -4.62 -11.41 -4.98
N GLY A 5 -3.32 -11.54 -4.74
CA GLY A 5 -2.44 -12.44 -5.47
C GLY A 5 -2.19 -12.13 -6.92
N LYS A 6 -1.98 -13.18 -7.68
CA LYS A 6 -1.46 -13.10 -9.06
C LYS A 6 -2.47 -12.62 -10.09
N LYS A 7 -3.77 -12.68 -9.79
CA LYS A 7 -4.84 -12.27 -10.72
C LYS A 7 -5.32 -10.85 -10.45
N ARG A 8 -4.48 -10.03 -9.81
CA ARG A 8 -4.91 -8.72 -9.31
C ARG A 8 -5.46 -7.78 -10.38
N ARG A 9 -4.90 -7.78 -11.58
CA ARG A 9 -5.42 -6.93 -12.65
C ARG A 9 -6.84 -7.29 -13.05
N THR A 10 -7.11 -8.60 -13.21
CA THR A 10 -8.43 -9.09 -13.54
C THR A 10 -9.42 -8.81 -12.42
N GLU A 11 -9.01 -9.03 -11.18
CA GLU A 11 -9.85 -8.77 -10.02
C GLU A 11 -10.16 -7.28 -9.86
N ILE A 12 -9.18 -6.42 -10.09
CA ILE A 12 -9.39 -4.97 -10.05
C ILE A 12 -10.34 -4.53 -11.16
N ALA A 13 -10.17 -5.05 -12.38
CA ALA A 13 -11.08 -4.74 -13.48
C ALA A 13 -12.51 -5.13 -13.16
N ARG A 14 -12.72 -6.30 -12.56
CA ARG A 14 -14.04 -6.75 -12.11
C ARG A 14 -14.60 -5.83 -11.03
N ALA A 15 -13.75 -5.45 -10.07
CA ALA A 15 -14.15 -4.55 -9.02
C ALA A 15 -14.62 -3.21 -9.58
N LEU A 16 -13.88 -2.66 -10.54
CA LEU A 16 -14.22 -1.40 -11.17
C LEU A 16 -15.52 -1.46 -11.97
N ALA A 17 -15.82 -2.64 -12.54
CA ALA A 17 -17.06 -2.83 -13.30
C ALA A 17 -18.32 -2.67 -12.43
N THR A 18 -18.21 -2.83 -11.10
CA THR A 18 -19.32 -2.64 -10.17
C THR A 18 -19.40 -1.21 -9.62
N ASP A 19 -18.55 -0.31 -10.11
CA ASP A 19 -18.49 1.09 -9.68
C ASP A 19 -18.35 1.23 -8.15
N PRO A 20 -17.32 0.64 -7.53
CA PRO A 20 -17.18 0.67 -6.08
C PRO A 20 -16.75 2.04 -5.59
N LYS A 21 -17.09 2.34 -4.35
CA LYS A 21 -16.57 3.53 -3.66
C LYS A 21 -15.31 3.24 -2.88
N PHE A 22 -14.99 1.97 -2.70
CA PHE A 22 -13.92 1.52 -1.82
C PHE A 22 -13.37 0.18 -2.30
N VAL A 23 -12.06 0.02 -2.29
CA VAL A 23 -11.37 -1.21 -2.70
C VAL A 23 -10.37 -1.62 -1.62
N LEU A 24 -10.36 -2.90 -1.27
CA LEU A 24 -9.36 -3.48 -0.38
C LEU A 24 -8.35 -4.27 -1.20
N LEU A 25 -7.07 -3.89 -1.10
CA LEU A 25 -5.95 -4.62 -1.70
C LEU A 25 -5.22 -5.36 -0.59
N ASP A 26 -5.35 -6.69 -0.58
CA ASP A 26 -4.72 -7.52 0.44
C ASP A 26 -3.40 -8.07 -0.09
N GLU A 27 -2.30 -7.63 0.52
CA GLU A 27 -0.93 -7.99 0.17
C GLU A 27 -0.61 -7.87 -1.34
N PRO A 28 -0.87 -6.69 -1.95
CA PRO A 28 -0.66 -6.54 -3.39
C PRO A 28 0.79 -6.68 -3.83
N PHE A 29 1.75 -6.49 -2.92
CA PHE A 29 3.18 -6.59 -3.24
C PHE A 29 3.77 -7.97 -2.95
N ALA A 30 2.98 -8.91 -2.45
CA ALA A 30 3.47 -10.24 -2.12
C ALA A 30 3.92 -10.99 -3.39
N GLY A 31 5.17 -11.41 -3.42
CA GLY A 31 5.72 -12.22 -4.50
C GLY A 31 5.82 -11.52 -5.85
N VAL A 32 5.77 -10.18 -5.89
CA VAL A 32 5.85 -9.44 -7.16
C VAL A 32 7.26 -8.95 -7.43
N ASP A 33 7.62 -8.88 -8.72
CA ASP A 33 8.88 -8.31 -9.14
C ASP A 33 8.80 -6.77 -9.23
N PRO A 34 9.94 -6.09 -9.40
CA PRO A 34 9.96 -4.62 -9.45
C PRO A 34 9.09 -4.01 -10.55
N ILE A 35 8.93 -4.70 -11.68
CA ILE A 35 8.09 -4.20 -12.77
C ILE A 35 6.62 -4.23 -12.36
N ALA A 36 6.20 -5.31 -11.71
CA ALA A 36 4.83 -5.44 -11.23
C ALA A 36 4.50 -4.43 -10.12
N VAL A 37 5.50 -4.02 -9.34
CA VAL A 37 5.33 -2.95 -8.34
C VAL A 37 4.89 -1.65 -8.99
N GLU A 38 5.51 -1.27 -10.11
CA GLU A 38 5.13 -0.06 -10.84
C GLU A 38 3.70 -0.13 -11.35
N ASP A 39 3.28 -1.30 -11.82
CA ASP A 39 1.89 -1.52 -12.26
C ASP A 39 0.90 -1.28 -11.11
N ILE A 40 1.21 -1.81 -9.93
CA ILE A 40 0.36 -1.63 -8.75
C ILE A 40 0.29 -0.16 -8.36
N GLN A 41 1.40 0.55 -8.39
CA GLN A 41 1.44 1.97 -8.10
C GLN A 41 0.56 2.76 -9.07
N SER A 42 0.61 2.42 -10.35
CA SER A 42 -0.22 3.06 -11.38
C SER A 42 -1.70 2.81 -11.15
N ILE A 43 -2.06 1.57 -10.80
CA ILE A 43 -3.44 1.20 -10.51
C ILE A 43 -3.97 1.98 -9.31
N VAL A 44 -3.21 2.08 -8.24
CA VAL A 44 -3.61 2.82 -7.04
C VAL A 44 -3.79 4.30 -7.36
N ALA A 45 -2.87 4.89 -8.12
CA ALA A 45 -2.97 6.29 -8.53
C ALA A 45 -4.24 6.54 -9.35
N ASP A 46 -4.58 5.63 -10.25
CA ASP A 46 -5.79 5.73 -11.07
C ASP A 46 -7.06 5.63 -10.22
N LEU A 47 -7.09 4.72 -9.26
CA LEU A 47 -8.21 4.58 -8.32
C LEU A 47 -8.42 5.87 -7.52
N LYS A 48 -7.35 6.48 -7.05
CA LYS A 48 -7.42 7.74 -6.32
C LYS A 48 -8.01 8.87 -7.19
N LYS A 49 -7.63 8.93 -8.46
CA LYS A 49 -8.18 9.91 -9.40
C LYS A 49 -9.68 9.75 -9.61
N ARG A 50 -10.19 8.54 -9.44
CA ARG A 50 -11.62 8.24 -9.56
C ARG A 50 -12.37 8.45 -8.25
N ASN A 51 -11.71 9.00 -7.23
CA ASN A 51 -12.28 9.19 -5.89
C ASN A 51 -12.69 7.87 -5.23
N ILE A 52 -11.98 6.79 -5.55
CA ILE A 52 -12.20 5.50 -4.91
C ILE A 52 -11.25 5.38 -3.72
N GLY A 53 -11.79 5.10 -2.54
CA GLY A 53 -10.97 4.85 -1.35
C GLY A 53 -10.24 3.52 -1.48
N VAL A 54 -8.95 3.49 -1.12
CA VAL A 54 -8.13 2.28 -1.21
C VAL A 54 -7.54 1.96 0.15
N LEU A 55 -7.82 0.76 0.66
CA LEU A 55 -7.17 0.23 1.85
C LEU A 55 -6.19 -0.87 1.42
N ILE A 56 -4.95 -0.75 1.85
CA ILE A 56 -3.90 -1.70 1.50
C ILE A 56 -3.41 -2.37 2.78
N THR A 57 -3.37 -3.71 2.78
CA THR A 57 -2.71 -4.46 3.84
C THR A 57 -1.50 -5.15 3.24
N ASP A 58 -0.32 -4.92 3.81
CA ASP A 58 0.91 -5.53 3.33
C ASP A 58 1.98 -5.43 4.42
N HIS A 59 2.89 -6.38 4.44
CA HIS A 59 4.05 -6.31 5.33
C HIS A 59 5.28 -5.72 4.64
N ASN A 60 5.17 -5.39 3.36
CA ASN A 60 6.20 -4.67 2.62
C ASN A 60 6.05 -3.17 2.88
N VAL A 61 6.64 -2.71 3.98
CA VAL A 61 6.42 -1.36 4.49
C VAL A 61 6.94 -0.30 3.52
N GLN A 62 8.11 -0.50 2.92
CA GLN A 62 8.71 0.47 2.03
C GLN A 62 7.82 0.78 0.83
N GLU A 63 7.33 -0.27 0.15
CA GLU A 63 6.50 -0.11 -1.03
C GLU A 63 5.13 0.45 -0.66
N THR A 64 4.57 0.00 0.45
CA THR A 64 3.26 0.46 0.90
C THR A 64 3.29 1.95 1.24
N LEU A 65 4.30 2.42 1.95
CA LEU A 65 4.41 3.85 2.29
C LEU A 65 4.55 4.72 1.04
N SER A 66 5.16 4.20 -0.03
CA SER A 66 5.35 4.97 -1.25
C SER A 66 4.05 5.27 -2.00
N ILE A 67 2.98 4.53 -1.73
CA ILE A 67 1.70 4.69 -2.43
C ILE A 67 0.53 5.05 -1.52
N THR A 68 0.75 5.19 -0.21
CA THR A 68 -0.31 5.51 0.74
C THR A 68 -0.19 6.95 1.23
N ASP A 69 -1.32 7.50 1.63
CA ASP A 69 -1.35 8.83 2.26
C ASP A 69 -1.20 8.70 3.77
N ARG A 70 -1.84 7.69 4.36
CA ARG A 70 -1.75 7.39 5.79
C ARG A 70 -1.56 5.90 5.99
N ALA A 71 -0.92 5.53 7.09
CA ALA A 71 -0.69 4.13 7.41
C ALA A 71 -0.76 3.89 8.92
N TYR A 72 -1.05 2.66 9.26
CA TYR A 72 -0.98 2.13 10.62
C TYR A 72 0.02 0.98 10.60
N LEU A 73 1.06 1.08 11.44
CA LEU A 73 2.06 0.01 11.56
C LEU A 73 1.75 -0.83 12.78
N LEU A 74 1.57 -2.12 12.56
CA LEU A 74 1.26 -3.07 13.61
C LEU A 74 2.49 -3.89 13.97
N PHE A 75 2.71 -4.08 15.26
CA PHE A 75 3.79 -4.89 15.78
C PHE A 75 3.31 -5.65 17.00
N GLU A 76 3.46 -6.96 16.98
CA GLU A 76 3.01 -7.85 18.04
C GLU A 76 1.55 -7.62 18.46
N GLY A 77 0.68 -7.48 17.46
CA GLY A 77 -0.76 -7.32 17.69
C GLY A 77 -1.20 -5.95 18.18
N LYS A 78 -0.30 -4.97 18.18
CA LYS A 78 -0.62 -3.61 18.62
C LYS A 78 -0.22 -2.61 17.56
N ILE A 79 -0.89 -1.45 17.58
CA ILE A 79 -0.51 -0.33 16.70
C ILE A 79 0.76 0.29 17.30
N LEU A 80 1.86 0.18 16.57
CA LEU A 80 3.14 0.77 16.97
C LEU A 80 3.15 2.28 16.68
N LYS A 81 2.76 2.65 15.48
CA LYS A 81 2.70 4.05 15.03
C LYS A 81 1.61 4.18 13.97
N SER A 82 1.04 5.37 13.89
CA SER A 82 0.12 5.72 12.81
C SER A 82 0.35 7.17 12.41
N GLY A 83 0.02 7.51 11.17
CA GLY A 83 0.20 8.87 10.68
C GLY A 83 0.31 8.92 9.17
N SER A 84 0.73 10.07 8.65
CA SER A 84 1.00 10.21 7.22
C SER A 84 2.22 9.35 6.84
N ALA A 85 2.29 9.01 5.55
CA ALA A 85 3.44 8.25 5.06
C ALA A 85 4.76 9.00 5.32
N GLU A 86 4.75 10.33 5.19
CA GLU A 86 5.93 11.14 5.45
C GLU A 86 6.34 11.11 6.92
N ASP A 87 5.37 11.24 7.84
CA ASP A 87 5.64 11.17 9.26
C ASP A 87 6.27 9.83 9.64
N LEU A 88 5.72 8.74 9.10
CA LEU A 88 6.23 7.41 9.39
C LEU A 88 7.61 7.18 8.77
N ALA A 89 7.85 7.67 7.58
CA ALA A 89 9.15 7.54 6.92
C ALA A 89 10.25 8.29 7.68
N ASN A 90 9.90 9.34 8.40
CA ASN A 90 10.84 10.14 9.18
C ASN A 90 10.91 9.74 10.66
N ASP A 91 10.05 8.83 11.08
CA ASP A 91 10.03 8.36 12.47
C ASP A 91 11.25 7.46 12.74
N GLU A 92 11.99 7.77 13.78
CA GLU A 92 13.22 7.06 14.11
C GLU A 92 12.97 5.59 14.43
N GLN A 93 11.93 5.29 15.18
CA GLN A 93 11.60 3.91 15.54
C GLN A 93 11.15 3.10 14.31
N VAL A 94 10.35 3.70 13.44
CA VAL A 94 9.91 3.06 12.21
C VAL A 94 11.08 2.74 11.30
N ARG A 95 12.00 3.70 11.14
CA ARG A 95 13.20 3.48 10.33
C ARG A 95 14.07 2.37 10.90
N LYS A 96 14.22 2.33 12.20
CA LYS A 96 15.04 1.32 12.87
C LYS A 96 14.46 -0.08 12.73
N VAL A 97 13.14 -0.23 12.83
CA VAL A 97 12.46 -1.52 12.86
C VAL A 97 12.10 -2.03 11.47
N TYR A 98 11.67 -1.15 10.57
CA TYR A 98 11.08 -1.54 9.29
C TYR A 98 11.82 -1.07 8.06
N LEU A 99 12.43 0.12 8.09
CA LEU A 99 12.88 0.77 6.86
C LEU A 99 14.40 0.74 6.66
N GLY A 100 15.16 0.82 7.74
CA GLY A 100 16.60 1.00 7.65
C GLY A 100 16.99 2.47 7.53
N GLN A 101 18.26 2.76 7.81
CA GLN A 101 18.75 4.12 7.95
C GLN A 101 18.81 4.88 6.62
N ASN A 102 19.01 4.16 5.52
CA ASN A 102 19.20 4.78 4.21
C ASN A 102 17.91 4.88 3.40
N PHE A 103 16.78 4.51 3.98
CA PHE A 103 15.51 4.58 3.29
C PHE A 103 15.12 6.01 2.97
N VAL A 104 14.68 6.25 1.74
CA VAL A 104 14.14 7.54 1.28
C VAL A 104 12.75 7.29 0.69
N LEU A 105 11.76 8.04 1.17
CA LEU A 105 10.39 7.92 0.67
C LEU A 105 10.30 8.52 -0.73
N ARG A 106 9.83 7.70 -1.67
CA ARG A 106 9.63 8.12 -3.07
C ARG A 106 8.14 8.25 -3.37
N LYS A 107 7.73 9.47 -3.64
CA LYS A 107 6.34 9.73 -4.03
C LYS A 107 6.25 10.53 -5.31
#